data_6abde115fea86a1ca6fc4ebc5d8a9437
#
_entry.id   6abde115fea86a1ca6fc4ebc5d8a9437
#
_cell.length_a   1.000
_cell.length_b   1.000
_cell.length_c   1.000
_cell.angle_alpha   90.00
_cell.angle_beta   90.00
_cell.angle_gamma   90.00
#
_symmetry.space_group_name_H-M   'P 1'
#
loop_
_entity.id
_entity.type
_entity.pdbx_description
1 polymer ?
#
loop_
_entity_poly.entity_id
_entity_poly.type
_entity_poly.pdbx_seq_one_letter_code
_entity_poly.pdbx_strand_id
1 'polypeptide(L)'
;MSSKKRNLILGLLAGLVLIFSIIPKVVGLSIRYTAVNNLIDLVPPETRGQLKINQSQFENGWFSSSATVIVTYSPTGADAISLKLLFDISHGPLLFTAKGPKLGLVYTSIRPQIEADEFAEALFEIPIELPTLIIELLVGFNQSAQVSFNLEAFDYSMSGTSIVFAGLEGNFKANSDLSAEFDLAVGRLQIIEPKTSSGFTLEGLSLSTTTEKINNLLSPSHTVMTIPSMSSSAPFPFTLGRISSASILQPSSAGPDHIDISQQFAIANIESDIPLASVSWLTEINELNGLLIRRYYELLAGLQSQISANGGTIDVQINQLTQELGIILIQNSLNFNNVLAANVFDGEHQLDVKMDWKGLPDLTELALVNMDEAARALSVSIDISLDLNAIMRSPAGELVKPYIQQGLLVVDSERILLNALLEDGELMINGEAQALDQFF
;
A
#
# COMPACT_ATOMS: atom_id res chain seq x y z
N MET A 1 46.61 -13.03 43.07
CA MET A 1 46.04 -13.60 41.84
C MET A 1 47.10 -14.51 41.21
N SER A 2 46.80 -15.79 40.95
CA SER A 2 47.83 -16.71 40.43
C SER A 2 48.22 -16.28 38.99
N SER A 3 49.48 -16.51 38.59
CA SER A 3 49.99 -16.11 37.26
C SER A 3 49.14 -16.69 36.12
N LYS A 4 48.56 -17.88 36.29
CA LYS A 4 47.64 -18.50 35.35
C LYS A 4 46.34 -17.68 35.14
N LYS A 5 45.75 -17.14 36.20
CA LYS A 5 44.54 -16.29 36.11
C LYS A 5 44.82 -14.95 35.42
N ARG A 6 46.00 -14.37 35.67
CA ARG A 6 46.46 -13.12 35.03
C ARG A 6 46.68 -13.33 33.52
N ASN A 7 47.32 -14.42 33.13
CA ASN A 7 47.56 -14.73 31.72
C ASN A 7 46.27 -15.06 30.97
N LEU A 8 45.30 -15.70 31.62
CA LEU A 8 43.98 -15.94 31.04
C LEU A 8 43.22 -14.62 30.80
N ILE A 9 43.25 -13.70 31.77
CA ILE A 9 42.61 -12.38 31.62
C ILE A 9 43.28 -11.55 30.53
N LEU A 10 44.62 -11.56 30.46
CA LEU A 10 45.38 -10.89 29.41
C LEU A 10 45.10 -11.48 28.03
N GLY A 11 44.94 -12.80 27.90
CA GLY A 11 44.56 -13.47 26.67
C GLY A 11 43.13 -13.13 26.23
N LEU A 12 42.19 -13.09 27.17
CA LEU A 12 40.82 -12.65 26.93
C LEU A 12 40.74 -11.18 26.48
N LEU A 13 41.49 -10.29 27.15
CA LEU A 13 41.56 -8.87 26.77
C LEU A 13 42.19 -8.69 25.39
N ALA A 14 43.28 -9.41 25.08
CA ALA A 14 43.87 -9.37 23.74
C ALA A 14 42.94 -9.91 22.64
N GLY A 15 42.20 -10.99 22.94
CA GLY A 15 41.16 -11.52 22.04
C GLY A 15 40.03 -10.52 21.80
N LEU A 16 39.56 -9.86 22.86
CA LEU A 16 38.58 -8.80 22.76
C LEU A 16 39.06 -7.63 21.89
N VAL A 17 40.27 -7.14 22.13
CA VAL A 17 40.89 -6.04 21.34
C VAL A 17 41.01 -6.44 19.88
N LEU A 18 41.41 -7.68 19.56
CA LEU A 18 41.45 -8.19 18.20
C LEU A 18 40.05 -8.21 17.53
N ILE A 19 39.04 -8.72 18.23
CA ILE A 19 37.67 -8.75 17.77
C ILE A 19 37.18 -7.32 17.47
N PHE A 20 37.33 -6.40 18.41
CA PHE A 20 36.89 -5.01 18.25
C PHE A 20 37.68 -4.22 17.18
N SER A 21 38.86 -4.69 16.80
CA SER A 21 39.68 -4.06 15.75
C SER A 21 39.44 -4.64 14.36
N ILE A 22 39.28 -5.96 14.23
CA ILE A 22 39.20 -6.64 12.93
C ILE A 22 37.77 -6.63 12.39
N ILE A 23 36.75 -6.90 13.23
CA ILE A 23 35.35 -6.99 12.80
C ILE A 23 34.89 -5.72 12.08
N PRO A 24 35.15 -4.50 12.58
CA PRO A 24 34.69 -3.29 11.88
C PRO A 24 35.21 -3.20 10.43
N LYS A 25 36.48 -3.58 10.22
CA LYS A 25 37.08 -3.54 8.88
C LYS A 25 36.48 -4.58 7.95
N VAL A 26 36.18 -5.79 8.43
CA VAL A 26 35.53 -6.86 7.65
C VAL A 26 34.09 -6.46 7.30
N VAL A 27 33.36 -5.92 8.28
CA VAL A 27 32.00 -5.41 8.07
C VAL A 27 31.99 -4.29 7.02
N GLY A 28 32.90 -3.31 7.14
CA GLY A 28 32.99 -2.21 6.18
C GLY A 28 33.31 -2.67 4.75
N LEU A 29 34.17 -3.68 4.58
CA LEU A 29 34.45 -4.28 3.27
C LEU A 29 33.22 -5.03 2.71
N SER A 30 32.49 -5.75 3.57
CA SER A 30 31.28 -6.46 3.17
C SER A 30 30.21 -5.48 2.70
N ILE A 31 29.99 -4.37 3.40
CA ILE A 31 29.02 -3.35 3.01
C ILE A 31 29.28 -2.83 1.60
N ARG A 32 30.56 -2.58 1.26
CA ARG A 32 30.92 -2.08 -0.07
C ARG A 32 30.43 -2.99 -1.21
N TYR A 33 30.49 -4.31 -1.02
CA TYR A 33 30.19 -5.28 -2.07
C TYR A 33 28.73 -5.79 -2.05
N THR A 34 28.06 -5.70 -0.92
CA THR A 34 26.77 -6.36 -0.70
C THR A 34 25.61 -5.40 -0.46
N ALA A 35 25.86 -4.17 0.00
CA ALA A 35 24.79 -3.28 0.45
C ALA A 35 23.76 -2.96 -0.63
N VAL A 36 24.19 -2.61 -1.86
CA VAL A 36 23.26 -2.27 -2.97
C VAL A 36 22.51 -3.51 -3.46
N ASN A 37 23.20 -4.63 -3.62
CA ASN A 37 22.59 -5.87 -4.10
C ASN A 37 21.58 -6.41 -3.08
N ASN A 38 21.92 -6.41 -1.80
CA ASN A 38 21.03 -6.90 -0.75
C ASN A 38 19.78 -6.03 -0.57
N LEU A 39 19.87 -4.72 -0.81
CA LEU A 39 18.70 -3.83 -0.78
C LEU A 39 17.72 -4.17 -1.92
N ILE A 40 18.23 -4.47 -3.12
CA ILE A 40 17.40 -4.90 -4.25
C ILE A 40 16.75 -6.26 -3.97
N ASP A 41 17.44 -7.16 -3.27
CA ASP A 41 16.91 -8.49 -2.95
C ASP A 41 15.77 -8.48 -1.91
N LEU A 42 15.64 -7.39 -1.16
CA LEU A 42 14.48 -7.16 -0.27
C LEU A 42 13.22 -6.75 -1.04
N VAL A 43 13.35 -6.32 -2.30
CA VAL A 43 12.23 -5.91 -3.14
C VAL A 43 11.73 -7.13 -3.92
N PRO A 44 10.40 -7.39 -3.96
CA PRO A 44 9.85 -8.47 -4.78
C PRO A 44 10.32 -8.38 -6.23
N PRO A 45 10.70 -9.50 -6.86
CA PRO A 45 11.25 -9.51 -8.22
C PRO A 45 10.38 -8.76 -9.24
N GLU A 46 9.07 -8.85 -9.09
CA GLU A 46 8.06 -8.28 -9.97
C GLU A 46 8.07 -6.73 -9.95
N THR A 47 8.50 -6.13 -8.85
CA THR A 47 8.52 -4.66 -8.67
C THR A 47 9.93 -4.06 -8.79
N ARG A 48 10.98 -4.87 -8.89
CA ARG A 48 12.37 -4.41 -8.99
C ARG A 48 12.63 -3.49 -10.18
N GLY A 49 11.92 -3.68 -11.28
CA GLY A 49 12.03 -2.86 -12.47
C GLY A 49 11.67 -1.39 -12.26
N GLN A 50 10.84 -1.10 -11.25
CA GLN A 50 10.43 0.25 -10.89
C GLN A 50 11.45 0.97 -9.98
N LEU A 51 12.39 0.24 -9.38
CA LEU A 51 13.37 0.77 -8.45
C LEU A 51 14.78 0.66 -9.03
N LYS A 52 15.48 1.78 -9.13
CA LYS A 52 16.87 1.84 -9.57
C LYS A 52 17.74 2.41 -8.47
N ILE A 53 18.75 1.67 -8.04
CA ILE A 53 19.66 2.07 -6.96
C ILE A 53 21.06 2.21 -7.56
N ASN A 54 21.60 3.43 -7.55
CA ASN A 54 22.94 3.73 -8.05
C ASN A 54 23.81 4.25 -6.90
N GLN A 55 24.90 3.55 -6.61
CA GLN A 55 25.92 4.05 -5.68
C GLN A 55 26.91 4.93 -6.46
N SER A 56 27.00 6.22 -6.09
CA SER A 56 27.87 7.18 -6.79
C SER A 56 29.23 7.33 -6.14
N GLN A 57 29.31 7.25 -4.79
CA GLN A 57 30.55 7.40 -4.03
C GLN A 57 30.54 6.45 -2.85
N PHE A 58 31.73 5.91 -2.49
CA PHE A 58 31.93 5.11 -1.29
C PHE A 58 33.37 5.31 -0.76
N GLU A 59 33.46 5.79 0.47
CA GLU A 59 34.71 5.96 1.20
C GLU A 59 34.73 4.98 2.38
N ASN A 60 35.76 4.13 2.45
CA ASN A 60 35.86 3.09 3.47
C ASN A 60 36.97 3.41 4.47
N GLY A 61 36.62 3.78 5.70
CA GLY A 61 37.49 3.87 6.83
C GLY A 61 37.64 2.54 7.58
N TRP A 62 38.26 2.58 8.76
CA TRP A 62 38.43 1.39 9.60
C TRP A 62 37.17 1.07 10.42
N PHE A 63 36.60 2.06 11.11
CA PHE A 63 35.46 1.95 11.99
C PHE A 63 34.20 2.60 11.40
N SER A 64 34.34 3.32 10.30
CA SER A 64 33.28 4.01 9.65
C SER A 64 33.47 4.05 8.13
N SER A 65 32.39 4.22 7.41
CA SER A 65 32.36 4.48 5.96
C SER A 65 31.36 5.58 5.67
N SER A 66 31.48 6.21 4.51
CA SER A 66 30.46 7.09 3.95
C SER A 66 30.08 6.62 2.56
N ALA A 67 28.82 6.81 2.19
CA ALA A 67 28.32 6.48 0.87
C ALA A 67 27.31 7.51 0.40
N THR A 68 27.26 7.70 -0.93
CA THR A 68 26.21 8.45 -1.61
C THR A 68 25.47 7.50 -2.54
N VAL A 69 24.17 7.38 -2.37
CA VAL A 69 23.30 6.51 -3.15
C VAL A 69 22.19 7.34 -3.77
N ILE A 70 21.92 7.13 -5.03
CA ILE A 70 20.76 7.72 -5.73
C ILE A 70 19.76 6.60 -5.92
N VAL A 71 18.58 6.78 -5.33
CA VAL A 71 17.42 5.89 -5.47
C VAL A 71 16.45 6.56 -6.43
N THR A 72 16.15 5.91 -7.53
CA THR A 72 15.14 6.37 -8.49
C THR A 72 13.98 5.41 -8.47
N TYR A 73 12.81 5.91 -8.16
CA TYR A 73 11.54 5.18 -8.24
C TYR A 73 10.76 5.69 -9.44
N SER A 74 10.37 4.76 -10.29
CA SER A 74 9.65 5.04 -11.53
C SER A 74 8.29 4.35 -11.49
N PRO A 75 7.25 4.99 -10.91
CA PRO A 75 5.91 4.41 -10.87
C PRO A 75 5.29 4.37 -12.27
N THR A 76 4.42 3.41 -12.51
CA THR A 76 3.69 3.30 -13.78
C THR A 76 2.74 4.48 -13.94
N GLY A 77 2.87 5.23 -15.04
CA GLY A 77 1.99 6.36 -15.36
C GLY A 77 2.31 7.68 -14.67
N ALA A 78 3.44 7.79 -13.98
CA ALA A 78 3.91 9.04 -13.38
C ALA A 78 5.42 9.26 -13.65
N ASP A 79 5.89 10.48 -13.45
CA ASP A 79 7.30 10.83 -13.60
C ASP A 79 8.18 10.12 -12.57
N ALA A 80 9.41 9.81 -12.95
CA ALA A 80 10.38 9.18 -12.07
C ALA A 80 10.83 10.15 -10.98
N ILE A 81 10.84 9.67 -9.74
CA ILE A 81 11.30 10.43 -8.57
C ILE A 81 12.69 9.93 -8.18
N SER A 82 13.67 10.83 -8.13
CA SER A 82 15.03 10.52 -7.71
C SER A 82 15.35 11.15 -6.36
N LEU A 83 15.87 10.35 -5.44
CA LEU A 83 16.27 10.78 -4.11
C LEU A 83 17.74 10.45 -3.89
N LYS A 84 18.53 11.47 -3.57
CA LYS A 84 19.94 11.31 -3.20
C LYS A 84 20.05 11.10 -1.70
N LEU A 85 20.66 10.00 -1.29
CA LEU A 85 20.85 9.61 0.10
C LEU A 85 22.32 9.65 0.48
N LEU A 86 22.62 10.35 1.56
CA LEU A 86 23.96 10.40 2.17
C LEU A 86 24.00 9.47 3.38
N PHE A 87 24.92 8.53 3.38
CA PHE A 87 25.06 7.51 4.41
C PHE A 87 26.32 7.77 5.23
N ASP A 88 26.17 7.93 6.53
CA ASP A 88 27.25 7.88 7.51
C ASP A 88 27.17 6.55 8.27
N ILE A 89 28.11 5.64 8.02
CA ILE A 89 28.03 4.24 8.43
C ILE A 89 29.07 3.97 9.51
N SER A 90 28.66 3.45 10.66
CA SER A 90 29.52 2.95 11.73
C SER A 90 29.57 1.43 11.70
N HIS A 91 30.78 0.88 11.88
CA HIS A 91 31.01 -0.57 11.85
C HIS A 91 31.10 -1.13 13.26
N GLY A 92 30.33 -2.22 13.55
CA GLY A 92 30.33 -2.91 14.83
C GLY A 92 31.66 -3.58 15.22
N PRO A 93 31.72 -4.22 16.37
CA PRO A 93 30.60 -4.69 17.21
C PRO A 93 30.02 -3.66 18.19
N LEU A 94 30.75 -2.58 18.52
CA LEU A 94 30.28 -1.46 19.34
C LEU A 94 29.99 -0.27 18.44
N LEU A 95 28.73 0.13 18.39
CA LEU A 95 28.20 1.18 17.52
C LEU A 95 27.86 2.40 18.35
N PHE A 96 28.28 3.58 17.91
CA PHE A 96 27.91 4.83 18.55
C PHE A 96 26.72 5.45 17.78
N THR A 97 25.54 5.36 18.37
CA THR A 97 24.31 5.89 17.80
C THR A 97 23.92 7.20 18.46
N ALA A 98 23.01 7.96 17.89
CA ALA A 98 22.47 9.18 18.50
C ALA A 98 21.82 8.92 19.87
N LYS A 99 21.31 7.70 20.11
CA LYS A 99 20.69 7.27 21.39
C LYS A 99 21.67 6.59 22.34
N GLY A 100 23.00 6.69 22.09
CA GLY A 100 24.06 6.08 22.89
C GLY A 100 24.68 4.81 22.29
N PRO A 101 25.60 4.15 22.98
CA PRO A 101 26.30 2.97 22.46
C PRO A 101 25.36 1.77 22.39
N LYS A 102 25.43 1.04 21.26
CA LYS A 102 24.70 -0.20 21.00
C LYS A 102 25.65 -1.29 20.50
N LEU A 103 25.25 -2.54 20.65
CA LEU A 103 25.95 -3.69 20.07
C LEU A 103 25.24 -4.10 18.78
N GLY A 104 26.02 -4.28 17.71
CA GLY A 104 25.48 -4.67 16.40
C GLY A 104 26.57 -4.73 15.33
N LEU A 105 26.18 -5.07 14.11
CA LEU A 105 27.09 -5.13 12.96
C LEU A 105 27.29 -3.76 12.32
N VAL A 106 26.20 -3.03 12.08
CA VAL A 106 26.18 -1.76 11.35
C VAL A 106 25.18 -0.81 12.00
N TYR A 107 25.58 0.44 12.13
CA TYR A 107 24.66 1.56 12.35
C TYR A 107 24.91 2.60 11.27
N THR A 108 23.84 3.13 10.72
CA THR A 108 23.91 4.15 9.68
C THR A 108 22.94 5.28 9.97
N SER A 109 23.43 6.51 9.89
CA SER A 109 22.61 7.70 9.76
C SER A 109 22.48 8.04 8.28
N ILE A 110 21.25 8.14 7.78
CA ILE A 110 20.95 8.42 6.39
C ILE A 110 20.30 9.79 6.34
N ARG A 111 20.86 10.68 5.54
CA ARG A 111 20.31 12.00 5.28
C ARG A 111 19.86 12.09 3.82
N PRO A 112 18.56 12.15 3.56
CA PRO A 112 18.09 12.46 2.22
C PRO A 112 18.50 13.89 1.86
N GLN A 113 19.13 14.05 0.72
CA GLN A 113 19.37 15.34 0.11
C GLN A 113 18.24 15.55 -0.89
N ILE A 114 17.17 16.16 -0.41
CA ILE A 114 16.09 16.65 -1.26
C ILE A 114 16.59 17.98 -1.79
N GLU A 115 16.58 18.17 -3.08
CA GLU A 115 16.68 19.52 -3.63
C GLU A 115 15.38 20.22 -3.23
N ALA A 116 15.44 20.90 -2.07
CA ALA A 116 14.27 21.41 -1.35
C ALA A 116 13.41 22.35 -2.21
N ASP A 117 14.04 23.02 -3.17
CA ASP A 117 13.39 23.98 -4.02
C ASP A 117 12.38 23.31 -4.97
N GLU A 118 12.69 22.17 -5.57
CA GLU A 118 11.78 21.50 -6.51
C GLU A 118 10.60 20.80 -5.84
N PHE A 119 10.82 20.16 -4.69
CA PHE A 119 9.75 19.42 -4.01
C PHE A 119 8.79 20.33 -3.22
N ALA A 120 9.33 21.33 -2.55
CA ALA A 120 8.54 22.33 -1.82
C ALA A 120 7.81 23.28 -2.78
N GLU A 121 8.44 23.70 -3.88
CA GLU A 121 7.78 24.46 -4.94
C GLU A 121 6.67 23.66 -5.63
N ALA A 122 6.89 22.36 -5.90
CA ALA A 122 5.88 21.49 -6.53
C ALA A 122 4.67 21.21 -5.65
N LEU A 123 4.84 21.13 -4.30
CA LEU A 123 3.74 20.85 -3.38
C LEU A 123 3.05 22.10 -2.85
N PHE A 124 3.79 23.20 -2.65
CA PHE A 124 3.27 24.37 -1.91
C PHE A 124 3.42 25.68 -2.68
N GLU A 125 4.08 25.68 -3.85
CA GLU A 125 4.43 26.90 -4.62
C GLU A 125 5.19 27.97 -3.77
N ILE A 126 5.83 27.53 -2.68
CA ILE A 126 6.46 28.41 -1.68
C ILE A 126 7.79 27.77 -1.25
N PRO A 127 8.90 28.54 -1.17
CA PRO A 127 10.17 28.04 -0.63
C PRO A 127 10.03 27.80 0.90
N ILE A 128 9.90 26.55 1.30
CA ILE A 128 9.81 26.13 2.72
C ILE A 128 11.14 25.48 3.10
N GLU A 129 11.79 25.98 4.14
CA GLU A 129 12.87 25.26 4.81
C GLU A 129 12.26 24.12 5.65
N LEU A 130 12.21 22.95 5.07
CA LEU A 130 11.73 21.74 5.78
C LEU A 130 12.78 21.27 6.80
N PRO A 131 12.36 20.80 7.98
CA PRO A 131 13.28 20.19 8.93
C PRO A 131 13.92 18.94 8.32
N THR A 132 15.12 18.60 8.78
CA THR A 132 15.87 17.47 8.25
C THR A 132 15.17 16.17 8.62
N LEU A 133 14.84 15.34 7.62
CA LEU A 133 14.42 13.98 7.84
C LEU A 133 15.62 13.15 8.33
N ILE A 134 15.51 12.59 9.51
CA ILE A 134 16.54 11.73 10.11
C ILE A 134 16.12 10.29 9.92
N ILE A 135 16.95 9.51 9.22
CA ILE A 135 16.77 8.08 9.03
C ILE A 135 17.96 7.34 9.68
N GLU A 136 17.66 6.41 10.56
CA GLU A 136 18.67 5.59 11.22
C GLU A 136 18.45 4.11 10.87
N LEU A 137 19.49 3.41 10.45
CA LEU A 137 19.48 1.96 10.24
C LEU A 137 20.39 1.29 11.23
N LEU A 138 19.92 0.28 11.92
CA LEU A 138 20.69 -0.60 12.81
C LEU A 138 20.57 -2.05 12.31
N VAL A 139 21.71 -2.70 12.07
CA VAL A 139 21.77 -4.13 11.76
C VAL A 139 22.37 -4.87 12.95
N GLY A 140 21.58 -5.79 13.51
CA GLY A 140 21.97 -6.63 14.65
C GLY A 140 22.85 -7.81 14.26
N PHE A 141 23.46 -8.47 15.26
CA PHE A 141 24.26 -9.70 15.06
C PHE A 141 23.41 -10.89 14.56
N ASN A 142 22.11 -10.88 14.82
CA ASN A 142 21.14 -11.86 14.32
C ASN A 142 20.68 -11.56 12.89
N GLN A 143 21.34 -10.63 12.20
CA GLN A 143 20.99 -10.15 10.85
C GLN A 143 19.61 -9.49 10.74
N SER A 144 18.97 -9.12 11.86
CA SER A 144 17.80 -8.26 11.81
C SER A 144 18.21 -6.83 11.46
N ALA A 145 17.41 -6.16 10.65
CA ALA A 145 17.57 -4.75 10.33
C ALA A 145 16.41 -3.95 10.95
N GLN A 146 16.73 -2.84 11.57
CA GLN A 146 15.75 -1.89 12.07
C GLN A 146 16.04 -0.51 11.48
N VAL A 147 15.07 0.07 10.80
CA VAL A 147 15.10 1.43 10.29
C VAL A 147 14.12 2.26 11.11
N SER A 148 14.58 3.38 11.64
CA SER A 148 13.71 4.40 12.21
C SER A 148 13.87 5.68 11.42
N PHE A 149 12.79 6.39 11.21
CA PHE A 149 12.79 7.70 10.55
C PHE A 149 11.92 8.67 11.34
N ASN A 150 12.41 9.90 11.41
CA ASN A 150 11.77 10.97 12.16
C ASN A 150 11.89 12.28 11.38
N LEU A 151 10.78 12.99 11.25
CA LEU A 151 10.70 14.36 10.80
C LEU A 151 10.15 15.18 11.95
N GLU A 152 10.92 16.18 12.42
CA GLU A 152 10.53 17.01 13.53
C GLU A 152 9.30 17.88 13.20
N ALA A 153 8.58 18.28 14.25
CA ALA A 153 7.48 19.21 14.12
C ALA A 153 8.00 20.57 13.63
N PHE A 154 7.22 21.26 12.82
CA PHE A 154 7.53 22.62 12.37
C PHE A 154 6.29 23.48 12.25
N ASP A 155 6.48 24.78 12.36
CA ASP A 155 5.50 25.83 12.13
C ASP A 155 6.07 26.83 11.13
N TYR A 156 5.36 27.02 10.04
CA TYR A 156 5.77 27.89 8.94
C TYR A 156 4.66 28.87 8.62
N SER A 157 5.01 30.14 8.51
CA SER A 157 4.07 31.21 8.15
C SER A 157 4.70 32.17 7.17
N MET A 158 4.16 32.25 5.96
CA MET A 158 4.62 33.18 4.90
C MET A 158 3.47 33.60 4.00
N SER A 159 3.48 34.86 3.60
CA SER A 159 2.56 35.43 2.59
C SER A 159 1.07 35.28 2.89
N GLY A 160 0.69 34.95 4.14
CA GLY A 160 -0.68 34.72 4.57
C GLY A 160 -1.09 33.24 4.58
N THR A 161 -0.18 32.30 4.34
CA THR A 161 -0.38 30.87 4.57
C THR A 161 0.36 30.45 5.84
N SER A 162 -0.29 29.68 6.69
CA SER A 162 0.31 29.05 7.87
C SER A 162 0.22 27.54 7.74
N ILE A 163 1.35 26.85 7.94
CA ILE A 163 1.45 25.39 7.94
C ILE A 163 2.00 24.96 9.28
N VAL A 164 1.23 24.21 10.04
CA VAL A 164 1.64 23.61 11.31
C VAL A 164 1.66 22.10 11.16
N PHE A 165 2.81 21.51 11.40
CA PHE A 165 3.00 20.07 11.32
C PHE A 165 3.57 19.53 12.64
N ALA A 166 2.92 18.53 13.22
CA ALA A 166 3.29 17.97 14.51
C ALA A 166 4.36 16.87 14.45
N GLY A 167 4.92 16.63 13.26
CA GLY A 167 5.99 15.66 13.06
C GLY A 167 5.52 14.31 12.49
N LEU A 168 6.50 13.47 12.17
CA LEU A 168 6.29 12.13 11.63
C LEU A 168 7.33 11.19 12.26
N GLU A 169 6.88 10.03 12.68
CA GLU A 169 7.73 8.96 13.17
C GLU A 169 7.40 7.66 12.44
N GLY A 170 8.43 6.88 12.10
CA GLY A 170 8.22 5.57 11.52
C GLY A 170 9.31 4.59 11.92
N ASN A 171 8.93 3.32 11.95
CA ASN A 171 9.81 2.21 12.25
C ASN A 171 9.56 1.09 11.23
N PHE A 172 10.65 0.55 10.72
CA PHE A 172 10.63 -0.66 9.91
C PHE A 172 11.60 -1.66 10.53
N LYS A 173 11.13 -2.88 10.72
CA LYS A 173 11.95 -3.97 11.25
C LYS A 173 11.83 -5.18 10.33
N ALA A 174 12.98 -5.66 9.85
CA ALA A 174 13.07 -6.90 9.10
C ALA A 174 13.90 -7.91 9.89
N ASN A 175 13.42 -9.13 9.99
CA ASN A 175 14.12 -10.23 10.64
C ASN A 175 14.92 -11.04 9.61
N SER A 176 15.80 -11.93 10.10
CA SER A 176 16.65 -12.77 9.24
C SER A 176 15.88 -13.79 8.39
N ASP A 177 14.63 -14.10 8.76
CA ASP A 177 13.72 -14.93 7.99
C ASP A 177 12.92 -14.16 6.95
N LEU A 178 13.23 -12.85 6.78
CA LEU A 178 12.57 -11.89 5.90
C LEU A 178 11.17 -11.48 6.33
N SER A 179 10.69 -11.90 7.50
CA SER A 179 9.49 -11.30 8.08
C SER A 179 9.74 -9.83 8.40
N ALA A 180 8.73 -8.98 8.21
CA ALA A 180 8.88 -7.55 8.43
C ALA A 180 7.65 -6.92 9.08
N GLU A 181 7.92 -5.86 9.85
CA GLU A 181 6.94 -5.00 10.49
C GLU A 181 7.25 -3.55 10.09
N PHE A 182 6.22 -2.80 9.76
CA PHE A 182 6.32 -1.37 9.44
C PHE A 182 5.23 -0.61 10.18
N ASP A 183 5.64 0.41 10.94
CA ASP A 183 4.75 1.33 11.63
C ASP A 183 5.08 2.76 11.25
N LEU A 184 4.05 3.55 10.93
CA LEU A 184 4.14 4.97 10.63
C LEU A 184 3.09 5.72 11.44
N ALA A 185 3.52 6.77 12.12
CA ALA A 185 2.67 7.74 12.78
C ALA A 185 2.96 9.14 12.22
N VAL A 186 1.98 9.75 11.62
CA VAL A 186 2.01 11.14 11.16
C VAL A 186 1.23 11.98 12.17
N GLY A 187 1.83 13.03 12.68
CA GLY A 187 1.18 13.97 13.59
C GLY A 187 0.17 14.84 12.86
N ARG A 188 -0.45 15.75 13.61
CA ARG A 188 -1.40 16.71 13.05
C ARG A 188 -0.74 17.57 11.97
N LEU A 189 -1.42 17.71 10.82
CA LEU A 189 -1.09 18.69 9.78
C LEU A 189 -2.23 19.70 9.68
N GLN A 190 -1.92 20.97 9.77
CA GLN A 190 -2.87 22.06 9.60
C GLN A 190 -2.32 23.07 8.61
N ILE A 191 -3.11 23.40 7.59
CA ILE A 191 -2.82 24.43 6.61
C ILE A 191 -3.94 25.46 6.70
N ILE A 192 -3.61 26.73 6.89
CA ILE A 192 -4.57 27.83 7.01
C ILE A 192 -4.16 28.94 6.06
N GLU A 193 -5.11 29.40 5.28
CA GLU A 193 -4.98 30.51 4.36
C GLU A 193 -5.95 31.64 4.75
N PRO A 194 -5.57 32.54 5.67
CA PRO A 194 -6.48 33.54 6.26
C PRO A 194 -7.14 34.46 5.23
N LYS A 195 -6.48 34.75 4.11
CA LYS A 195 -7.01 35.64 3.06
C LYS A 195 -8.22 35.06 2.34
N THR A 196 -8.28 33.77 2.16
CA THR A 196 -9.36 33.04 1.47
C THR A 196 -10.33 32.40 2.48
N SER A 197 -10.02 32.47 3.79
CA SER A 197 -10.71 31.70 4.84
C SER A 197 -10.70 30.20 4.59
N SER A 198 -9.75 29.72 3.78
CA SER A 198 -9.57 28.32 3.51
C SER A 198 -8.65 27.68 4.54
N GLY A 199 -8.94 26.43 4.89
CA GLY A 199 -8.14 25.67 5.82
C GLY A 199 -8.33 24.19 5.61
N PHE A 200 -7.25 23.45 5.83
CA PHE A 200 -7.23 21.99 5.82
C PHE A 200 -6.61 21.51 7.12
N THR A 201 -7.22 20.53 7.76
CA THR A 201 -6.67 19.88 8.96
C THR A 201 -6.75 18.37 8.83
N LEU A 202 -5.64 17.71 9.08
CA LEU A 202 -5.53 16.27 9.28
C LEU A 202 -5.10 16.05 10.73
N GLU A 203 -5.92 15.36 11.54
CA GLU A 203 -5.62 15.13 12.96
C GLU A 203 -4.63 13.97 13.22
N GLY A 204 -3.93 13.57 12.19
CA GLY A 204 -2.91 12.54 12.20
C GLY A 204 -3.25 11.35 11.32
N LEU A 205 -2.28 10.46 11.15
CA LEU A 205 -2.44 9.19 10.43
C LEU A 205 -1.59 8.14 11.12
N SER A 206 -2.11 6.94 11.29
CA SER A 206 -1.35 5.76 11.67
C SER A 206 -1.45 4.70 10.58
N LEU A 207 -0.33 4.06 10.25
CA LEU A 207 -0.25 2.93 9.34
C LEU A 207 0.60 1.85 9.98
N SER A 208 0.10 0.64 10.04
CA SER A 208 0.86 -0.54 10.49
C SER A 208 0.74 -1.64 9.46
N THR A 209 1.86 -2.26 9.14
CA THR A 209 1.92 -3.38 8.18
C THR A 209 2.80 -4.48 8.75
N THR A 210 2.35 -5.72 8.64
CA THR A 210 3.14 -6.91 8.92
C THR A 210 3.16 -7.82 7.69
N THR A 211 4.28 -8.48 7.43
CA THR A 211 4.40 -9.47 6.36
C THR A 211 5.32 -10.60 6.77
N GLU A 212 5.03 -11.83 6.32
CA GLU A 212 5.89 -12.99 6.60
C GLU A 212 7.18 -12.97 5.77
N LYS A 213 7.14 -12.45 4.53
CA LYS A 213 8.32 -12.36 3.66
C LYS A 213 8.27 -11.11 2.78
N ILE A 214 9.09 -10.13 3.09
CA ILE A 214 9.11 -8.84 2.38
C ILE A 214 9.45 -8.96 0.89
N ASN A 215 10.23 -9.98 0.52
CA ASN A 215 10.66 -10.20 -0.87
C ASN A 215 9.71 -11.08 -1.69
N ASN A 216 8.54 -11.43 -1.15
CA ASN A 216 7.52 -12.20 -1.85
C ASN A 216 6.21 -11.40 -1.91
N LEU A 217 5.82 -11.02 -3.12
CA LEU A 217 4.60 -10.25 -3.38
C LEU A 217 3.32 -10.91 -2.86
N LEU A 218 3.30 -12.26 -2.84
CA LEU A 218 2.16 -13.06 -2.38
C LEU A 218 2.31 -13.53 -0.92
N SER A 219 3.22 -12.91 -0.17
CA SER A 219 3.42 -13.25 1.23
C SER A 219 2.22 -12.82 2.08
N PRO A 220 1.77 -13.64 3.04
CA PRO A 220 0.78 -13.24 4.01
C PRO A 220 1.13 -11.89 4.61
N SER A 221 0.17 -10.99 4.60
CA SER A 221 0.36 -9.63 5.09
C SER A 221 -0.92 -9.05 5.67
N HIS A 222 -0.76 -8.15 6.62
CA HIS A 222 -1.85 -7.40 7.23
C HIS A 222 -1.46 -5.94 7.33
N THR A 223 -2.26 -5.07 6.73
CA THR A 223 -2.07 -3.62 6.76
C THR A 223 -3.29 -2.96 7.36
N VAL A 224 -3.08 -2.06 8.31
CA VAL A 224 -4.14 -1.23 8.91
C VAL A 224 -3.73 0.23 8.82
N MET A 225 -4.64 1.07 8.34
CA MET A 225 -4.50 2.53 8.33
C MET A 225 -5.66 3.17 9.08
N THR A 226 -5.38 4.17 9.88
CA THR A 226 -6.38 4.98 10.56
C THR A 226 -6.04 6.45 10.49
N ILE A 227 -7.02 7.28 10.14
CA ILE A 227 -6.98 8.73 10.26
C ILE A 227 -8.10 9.10 11.24
N PRO A 228 -7.80 9.72 12.39
CA PRO A 228 -8.79 10.10 13.41
C PRO A 228 -9.85 11.07 12.87
N SER A 229 -9.43 12.12 12.16
CA SER A 229 -10.32 13.00 11.42
C SER A 229 -9.57 13.84 10.39
N MET A 230 -10.32 14.33 9.41
CA MET A 230 -9.84 15.23 8.37
C MET A 230 -10.93 16.27 8.08
N SER A 231 -10.56 17.55 7.95
CA SER A 231 -11.52 18.60 7.65
C SER A 231 -10.97 19.64 6.68
N SER A 232 -11.89 20.26 5.93
CA SER A 232 -11.62 21.42 5.06
C SER A 232 -12.68 22.48 5.32
N SER A 233 -12.30 23.78 5.32
CA SER A 233 -13.23 24.89 5.56
C SER A 233 -13.72 25.57 4.27
N ALA A 234 -12.90 25.58 3.21
CA ALA A 234 -13.24 26.17 1.91
C ALA A 234 -12.33 25.60 0.81
N PRO A 235 -12.73 25.59 -0.50
CA PRO A 235 -14.03 26.05 -1.02
C PRO A 235 -15.18 25.06 -0.77
N PHE A 236 -14.89 23.82 -0.40
CA PHE A 236 -15.87 22.79 -0.09
C PHE A 236 -15.70 22.40 1.38
N PRO A 237 -16.56 22.93 2.28
CA PRO A 237 -16.47 22.61 3.70
C PRO A 237 -16.89 21.15 3.93
N PHE A 238 -16.07 20.40 4.65
CA PHE A 238 -16.40 19.06 5.12
C PHE A 238 -15.61 18.72 6.38
N THR A 239 -16.18 17.83 7.16
CA THR A 239 -15.46 17.09 8.21
C THR A 239 -15.70 15.61 7.98
N LEU A 240 -14.62 14.85 7.90
CA LEU A 240 -14.62 13.40 7.97
C LEU A 240 -14.14 13.02 9.37
N GLY A 241 -14.93 12.23 10.07
CA GLY A 241 -14.50 11.64 11.31
C GLY A 241 -13.47 10.54 11.06
N ARG A 242 -13.60 9.43 11.79
CA ARG A 242 -12.62 8.34 11.64
C ARG A 242 -12.67 7.71 10.26
N ILE A 243 -11.52 7.75 9.57
CA ILE A 243 -11.27 6.99 8.34
C ILE A 243 -10.41 5.78 8.72
N SER A 244 -10.83 4.59 8.33
CA SER A 244 -10.10 3.35 8.56
C SER A 244 -10.01 2.53 7.29
N SER A 245 -8.86 1.90 7.08
CA SER A 245 -8.65 0.92 6.02
C SER A 245 -7.90 -0.28 6.58
N ALA A 246 -8.31 -1.48 6.23
CA ALA A 246 -7.62 -2.71 6.55
C ALA A 246 -7.48 -3.56 5.28
N SER A 247 -6.32 -4.18 5.10
CA SER A 247 -6.06 -5.10 3.99
C SER A 247 -5.37 -6.34 4.54
N ILE A 248 -5.89 -7.51 4.19
CA ILE A 248 -5.35 -8.81 4.58
C ILE A 248 -5.10 -9.59 3.29
N LEU A 249 -3.90 -10.14 3.17
CA LEU A 249 -3.53 -11.12 2.16
C LEU A 249 -3.11 -12.39 2.89
N GLN A 250 -3.68 -13.52 2.52
CA GLN A 250 -3.42 -14.82 3.14
C GLN A 250 -3.43 -15.94 2.10
N PRO A 251 -2.78 -17.09 2.38
CA PRO A 251 -2.88 -18.26 1.53
C PRO A 251 -4.33 -18.75 1.45
N SER A 252 -4.76 -19.12 0.25
CA SER A 252 -6.09 -19.72 0.06
C SER A 252 -6.08 -21.23 0.34
N SER A 253 -7.24 -21.74 0.72
CA SER A 253 -7.47 -23.17 0.83
C SER A 253 -7.52 -23.91 -0.52
N ALA A 254 -7.68 -23.19 -1.63
CA ALA A 254 -7.74 -23.75 -2.98
C ALA A 254 -6.41 -24.32 -3.47
N GLY A 255 -5.28 -23.88 -2.91
CA GLY A 255 -3.96 -24.44 -3.24
C GLY A 255 -2.80 -23.50 -2.92
N PRO A 256 -1.55 -23.99 -3.05
CA PRO A 256 -0.35 -23.26 -2.63
C PRO A 256 -0.08 -21.98 -3.47
N ASP A 257 -0.60 -21.92 -4.69
CA ASP A 257 -0.44 -20.80 -5.61
C ASP A 257 -1.65 -19.84 -5.60
N HIS A 258 -2.64 -20.11 -4.72
CA HIS A 258 -3.83 -19.29 -4.58
C HIS A 258 -3.78 -18.46 -3.30
N ILE A 259 -4.34 -17.26 -3.37
CA ILE A 259 -4.42 -16.32 -2.26
C ILE A 259 -5.84 -15.79 -2.09
N ASP A 260 -6.14 -15.42 -0.85
CA ASP A 260 -7.35 -14.68 -0.49
C ASP A 260 -6.95 -13.27 -0.10
N ILE A 261 -7.69 -12.29 -0.61
CA ILE A 261 -7.49 -10.86 -0.33
C ILE A 261 -8.78 -10.33 0.29
N SER A 262 -8.67 -9.65 1.42
CA SER A 262 -9.76 -8.90 2.03
C SER A 262 -9.34 -7.46 2.21
N GLN A 263 -10.17 -6.52 1.74
CA GLN A 263 -9.97 -5.09 1.90
C GLN A 263 -11.22 -4.47 2.51
N GLN A 264 -11.05 -3.75 3.59
CA GLN A 264 -12.09 -2.99 4.24
C GLN A 264 -11.73 -1.52 4.27
N PHE A 265 -12.69 -0.67 3.96
CA PHE A 265 -12.58 0.78 4.06
C PHE A 265 -13.83 1.33 4.74
N ALA A 266 -13.67 2.30 5.65
CA ALA A 266 -14.80 2.95 6.29
C ALA A 266 -14.49 4.41 6.61
N ILE A 267 -15.51 5.26 6.47
CA ILE A 267 -15.53 6.63 6.94
C ILE A 267 -16.75 6.79 7.84
N ALA A 268 -16.53 7.25 9.05
CA ALA A 268 -17.60 7.55 10.02
C ALA A 268 -17.69 9.03 10.30
N ASN A 269 -18.88 9.50 10.70
CA ASN A 269 -19.14 10.88 11.08
C ASN A 269 -18.75 11.89 10.00
N ILE A 270 -19.34 11.73 8.82
CA ILE A 270 -19.19 12.66 7.71
C ILE A 270 -20.13 13.84 7.94
N GLU A 271 -19.58 15.05 7.95
CA GLU A 271 -20.32 16.30 7.99
C GLU A 271 -19.99 17.10 6.73
N SER A 272 -20.96 17.32 5.88
CA SER A 272 -20.82 18.04 4.61
C SER A 272 -22.17 18.54 4.13
N ASP A 273 -22.18 19.32 3.05
CA ASP A 273 -23.42 19.77 2.40
C ASP A 273 -24.21 18.59 1.77
N ILE A 274 -23.56 17.44 1.56
CA ILE A 274 -24.19 16.21 1.12
C ILE A 274 -24.67 15.45 2.36
N PRO A 275 -25.92 15.03 2.46
CA PRO A 275 -26.46 14.31 3.62
C PRO A 275 -25.99 12.85 3.67
N LEU A 276 -24.68 12.67 3.77
CA LEU A 276 -23.96 11.40 3.88
C LEU A 276 -23.28 11.36 5.24
N ALA A 277 -23.72 10.47 6.14
CA ALA A 277 -23.18 10.37 7.51
C ALA A 277 -22.05 9.35 7.63
N SER A 278 -22.09 8.27 6.86
CA SER A 278 -21.05 7.25 6.88
C SER A 278 -21.02 6.43 5.60
N VAL A 279 -19.86 5.84 5.30
CA VAL A 279 -19.66 4.86 4.22
C VAL A 279 -18.77 3.74 4.74
N SER A 280 -19.09 2.51 4.38
CA SER A 280 -18.20 1.36 4.54
C SER A 280 -18.20 0.51 3.27
N TRP A 281 -17.04 -0.04 2.96
CA TRP A 281 -16.84 -0.86 1.78
C TRP A 281 -15.94 -2.04 2.15
N LEU A 282 -16.43 -3.26 1.91
CA LEU A 282 -15.71 -4.52 2.04
C LEU A 282 -15.59 -5.15 0.67
N THR A 283 -14.38 -5.53 0.29
CA THR A 283 -14.10 -6.35 -0.89
C THR A 283 -13.31 -7.58 -0.46
N GLU A 284 -13.79 -8.74 -0.86
CA GLU A 284 -13.10 -10.02 -0.67
C GLU A 284 -12.92 -10.69 -2.03
N ILE A 285 -11.71 -11.12 -2.31
CA ILE A 285 -11.34 -11.89 -3.48
C ILE A 285 -10.70 -13.18 -2.96
N ASN A 286 -11.37 -14.30 -3.15
CA ASN A 286 -10.89 -15.58 -2.68
C ASN A 286 -10.49 -16.47 -3.86
N GLU A 287 -9.57 -17.39 -3.61
CA GLU A 287 -9.05 -18.36 -4.59
C GLU A 287 -8.31 -17.71 -5.77
N LEU A 288 -7.86 -16.47 -5.63
CA LEU A 288 -7.15 -15.77 -6.68
C LEU A 288 -5.84 -16.48 -7.01
N ASN A 289 -5.65 -16.85 -8.27
CA ASN A 289 -4.39 -17.43 -8.71
C ASN A 289 -3.27 -16.39 -8.65
N GLY A 290 -2.24 -16.65 -7.84
CA GLY A 290 -1.11 -15.74 -7.62
C GLY A 290 -0.29 -15.47 -8.90
N LEU A 291 -0.32 -16.37 -9.88
CA LEU A 291 0.31 -16.14 -11.19
C LEU A 291 -0.33 -14.93 -11.90
N LEU A 292 -1.63 -14.71 -11.74
CA LEU A 292 -2.32 -13.55 -12.31
C LEU A 292 -1.71 -12.23 -11.81
N ILE A 293 -1.46 -12.14 -10.49
CA ILE A 293 -0.84 -10.95 -9.90
C ILE A 293 0.58 -10.76 -10.43
N ARG A 294 1.40 -11.83 -10.48
CA ARG A 294 2.78 -11.75 -11.00
C ARG A 294 2.79 -11.28 -12.44
N ARG A 295 1.95 -11.85 -13.31
CA ARG A 295 1.84 -11.46 -14.72
C ARG A 295 1.31 -10.04 -14.89
N TYR A 296 0.40 -9.59 -14.04
CA TYR A 296 -0.06 -8.21 -14.04
C TYR A 296 1.09 -7.22 -13.74
N TYR A 297 1.93 -7.51 -12.75
CA TYR A 297 3.10 -6.66 -12.48
C TYR A 297 4.16 -6.71 -13.59
N GLU A 298 4.37 -7.86 -14.22
CA GLU A 298 5.23 -7.98 -15.40
C GLU A 298 4.70 -7.14 -16.57
N LEU A 299 3.38 -7.14 -16.79
CA LEU A 299 2.72 -6.31 -17.79
C LEU A 299 2.93 -4.81 -17.50
N LEU A 300 2.71 -4.38 -16.25
CA LEU A 300 2.93 -2.99 -15.85
C LEU A 300 4.39 -2.56 -16.07
N ALA A 301 5.35 -3.39 -15.69
CA ALA A 301 6.77 -3.12 -15.90
C ALA A 301 7.13 -3.04 -17.40
N GLY A 302 6.55 -3.92 -18.22
CA GLY A 302 6.70 -3.91 -19.68
C GLY A 302 6.14 -2.64 -20.31
N LEU A 303 4.93 -2.24 -19.92
CA LEU A 303 4.30 -0.98 -20.36
C LEU A 303 5.16 0.24 -20.05
N GLN A 304 5.68 0.32 -18.83
CA GLN A 304 6.51 1.43 -18.40
C GLN A 304 7.81 1.53 -19.21
N SER A 305 8.47 0.39 -19.46
CA SER A 305 9.70 0.37 -20.26
C SER A 305 9.48 0.84 -21.70
N GLN A 306 8.32 0.56 -22.27
CA GLN A 306 7.97 0.94 -23.65
C GLN A 306 7.54 2.39 -23.78
N ILE A 307 6.76 2.92 -22.85
CA ILE A 307 6.41 4.35 -22.81
C ILE A 307 7.67 5.19 -22.73
N SER A 308 8.64 4.76 -21.92
CA SER A 308 9.94 5.47 -21.77
C SER A 308 10.84 5.38 -23.00
N ALA A 309 10.76 4.29 -23.79
CA ALA A 309 11.66 4.04 -24.92
C ALA A 309 11.11 4.52 -26.28
N ASN A 310 9.81 4.39 -26.55
CA ASN A 310 9.25 4.45 -27.90
C ASN A 310 8.11 5.47 -28.10
N GLY A 311 7.86 6.36 -27.18
CA GLY A 311 6.84 7.40 -27.36
C GLY A 311 5.40 6.89 -27.57
N GLY A 312 5.05 5.72 -27.00
CA GLY A 312 3.66 5.28 -26.86
C GLY A 312 3.13 4.24 -27.85
N THR A 313 3.97 3.57 -28.65
CA THR A 313 3.52 2.42 -29.44
C THR A 313 3.49 1.14 -28.59
N ILE A 314 2.30 0.56 -28.45
CA ILE A 314 2.09 -0.70 -27.75
C ILE A 314 2.65 -1.87 -28.62
N ASP A 315 3.60 -2.61 -28.07
CA ASP A 315 4.28 -3.71 -28.76
C ASP A 315 3.46 -5.02 -28.70
N VAL A 316 3.83 -5.95 -29.58
CA VAL A 316 3.27 -7.32 -29.65
C VAL A 316 3.37 -8.04 -28.30
N GLN A 317 4.43 -7.80 -27.52
CA GLN A 317 4.61 -8.41 -26.19
C GLN A 317 3.53 -8.03 -25.19
N ILE A 318 3.07 -6.79 -25.20
CA ILE A 318 1.99 -6.33 -24.29
C ILE A 318 0.66 -6.98 -24.63
N ASN A 319 0.36 -7.09 -25.93
CA ASN A 319 -0.83 -7.79 -26.38
C ASN A 319 -0.80 -9.27 -25.97
N GLN A 320 0.36 -9.91 -26.05
CA GLN A 320 0.54 -11.30 -25.62
C GLN A 320 0.35 -11.44 -24.12
N LEU A 321 0.98 -10.59 -23.30
CA LEU A 321 0.79 -10.59 -21.84
C LEU A 321 -0.67 -10.34 -21.43
N THR A 322 -1.37 -9.44 -22.13
CA THR A 322 -2.79 -9.17 -21.88
C THR A 322 -3.65 -10.40 -22.20
N GLN A 323 -3.34 -11.12 -23.28
CA GLN A 323 -4.02 -12.37 -23.61
C GLN A 323 -3.73 -13.47 -22.58
N GLU A 324 -2.47 -13.62 -22.15
CA GLU A 324 -2.10 -14.56 -21.09
C GLU A 324 -2.83 -14.28 -19.79
N LEU A 325 -2.92 -13.00 -19.37
CA LEU A 325 -3.70 -12.60 -18.19
C LEU A 325 -5.19 -12.97 -18.32
N GLY A 326 -5.78 -12.70 -19.48
CA GLY A 326 -7.17 -13.06 -19.76
C GLY A 326 -7.41 -14.59 -19.69
N ILE A 327 -6.49 -15.38 -20.25
CA ILE A 327 -6.55 -16.85 -20.19
C ILE A 327 -6.42 -17.32 -18.74
N ILE A 328 -5.44 -16.85 -17.99
CA ILE A 328 -5.26 -17.23 -16.58
C ILE A 328 -6.52 -16.90 -15.76
N LEU A 329 -7.12 -15.72 -15.96
CA LEU A 329 -8.32 -15.32 -15.25
C LEU A 329 -9.51 -16.22 -15.57
N ILE A 330 -9.71 -16.56 -16.85
CA ILE A 330 -10.85 -17.38 -17.29
C ILE A 330 -10.68 -18.85 -16.94
N GLN A 331 -9.45 -19.38 -16.95
CA GLN A 331 -9.17 -20.78 -16.63
C GLN A 331 -9.34 -21.11 -15.14
N ASN A 332 -9.09 -20.16 -14.24
CA ASN A 332 -9.07 -20.39 -12.80
C ASN A 332 -10.37 -19.95 -12.12
N SER A 333 -10.71 -20.64 -11.05
CA SER A 333 -11.81 -20.20 -10.17
C SER A 333 -11.50 -18.87 -9.50
N LEU A 334 -12.54 -18.10 -9.22
CA LEU A 334 -12.45 -16.82 -8.53
C LEU A 334 -13.76 -16.54 -7.80
N ASN A 335 -13.69 -16.31 -6.49
CA ASN A 335 -14.80 -15.84 -5.69
C ASN A 335 -14.61 -14.36 -5.36
N PHE A 336 -15.58 -13.55 -5.69
CA PHE A 336 -15.60 -12.12 -5.39
C PHE A 336 -16.82 -11.78 -4.55
N ASN A 337 -16.61 -11.08 -3.44
CA ASN A 337 -17.66 -10.55 -2.59
C ASN A 337 -17.41 -9.07 -2.34
N ASN A 338 -18.40 -8.23 -2.59
CA ASN A 338 -18.31 -6.78 -2.41
C ASN A 338 -19.54 -6.27 -1.68
N VAL A 339 -19.33 -5.64 -0.53
CA VAL A 339 -20.39 -5.07 0.29
C VAL A 339 -20.14 -3.58 0.45
N LEU A 340 -21.07 -2.77 -0.04
CA LEU A 340 -21.09 -1.33 0.15
C LEU A 340 -22.26 -0.97 1.06
N ALA A 341 -21.98 -0.30 2.18
CA ALA A 341 -23.03 0.25 3.04
C ALA A 341 -22.79 1.75 3.25
N ALA A 342 -23.87 2.51 3.26
CA ALA A 342 -23.84 3.95 3.44
C ALA A 342 -25.05 4.43 4.23
N ASN A 343 -24.84 5.45 5.08
CA ASN A 343 -25.93 6.18 5.70
C ASN A 343 -26.09 7.52 4.96
N VAL A 344 -27.17 7.63 4.19
CA VAL A 344 -27.46 8.80 3.32
C VAL A 344 -28.89 9.25 3.57
N PHE A 345 -29.14 10.55 3.71
CA PHE A 345 -30.44 11.13 4.04
C PHE A 345 -31.09 10.53 5.29
N ASP A 346 -30.27 10.23 6.33
CA ASP A 346 -30.66 9.59 7.59
C ASP A 346 -31.27 8.18 7.39
N GLY A 347 -30.87 7.47 6.34
CA GLY A 347 -31.25 6.10 6.06
C GLY A 347 -30.08 5.21 5.75
N GLU A 348 -30.18 3.94 6.12
CA GLU A 348 -29.16 2.93 5.84
C GLU A 348 -29.43 2.27 4.48
N HIS A 349 -28.40 2.24 3.64
CA HIS A 349 -28.42 1.64 2.32
C HIS A 349 -27.31 0.62 2.20
N GLN A 350 -27.59 -0.50 1.54
CA GLN A 350 -26.63 -1.58 1.35
C GLN A 350 -26.72 -2.15 -0.07
N LEU A 351 -25.58 -2.44 -0.65
CA LEU A 351 -25.40 -3.17 -1.90
C LEU A 351 -24.43 -4.31 -1.64
N ASP A 352 -24.90 -5.55 -1.87
CA ASP A 352 -24.08 -6.75 -1.86
C ASP A 352 -23.95 -7.29 -3.27
N VAL A 353 -22.74 -7.53 -3.73
CA VAL A 353 -22.44 -8.17 -5.00
C VAL A 353 -21.56 -9.35 -4.75
N LYS A 354 -22.02 -10.53 -5.12
CA LYS A 354 -21.25 -11.78 -5.06
C LYS A 354 -21.10 -12.34 -6.46
N MET A 355 -19.92 -12.79 -6.79
CA MET A 355 -19.61 -13.47 -8.03
C MET A 355 -18.81 -14.74 -7.70
N ASP A 356 -19.26 -15.86 -8.25
CA ASP A 356 -18.56 -17.13 -8.22
C ASP A 356 -18.28 -17.56 -9.66
N TRP A 357 -17.00 -17.57 -10.01
CA TRP A 357 -16.50 -18.04 -11.28
C TRP A 357 -15.81 -19.37 -11.11
N LYS A 358 -16.37 -20.44 -11.68
CA LYS A 358 -15.85 -21.82 -11.56
C LYS A 358 -14.61 -22.10 -12.41
N GLY A 359 -14.30 -21.20 -13.37
CA GLY A 359 -13.22 -21.35 -14.34
C GLY A 359 -13.59 -22.22 -15.54
N LEU A 360 -12.81 -22.05 -16.61
CA LEU A 360 -12.85 -22.89 -17.83
C LEU A 360 -11.44 -23.48 -18.05
N PRO A 361 -11.07 -24.57 -17.36
CA PRO A 361 -9.69 -25.06 -17.30
C PRO A 361 -9.15 -25.53 -18.65
N ASP A 362 -9.99 -26.00 -19.56
CA ASP A 362 -9.59 -26.51 -20.88
C ASP A 362 -9.43 -25.41 -21.95
N LEU A 363 -9.68 -24.15 -21.60
CA LEU A 363 -9.58 -23.03 -22.52
C LEU A 363 -8.10 -22.74 -22.85
N THR A 364 -7.73 -22.74 -24.13
CA THR A 364 -6.37 -22.44 -24.61
C THR A 364 -6.23 -21.07 -25.24
N GLU A 365 -7.32 -20.51 -25.77
CA GLU A 365 -7.36 -19.22 -26.44
C GLU A 365 -8.65 -18.48 -26.10
N LEU A 366 -8.59 -17.17 -25.84
CA LEU A 366 -9.77 -16.36 -25.53
C LEU A 366 -10.83 -16.37 -26.63
N ALA A 367 -10.40 -16.52 -27.90
CA ALA A 367 -11.30 -16.59 -29.04
C ALA A 367 -12.17 -17.88 -29.07
N LEU A 368 -11.82 -18.88 -28.26
CA LEU A 368 -12.54 -20.15 -28.16
C LEU A 368 -13.56 -20.19 -27.02
N VAL A 369 -13.74 -19.08 -26.28
CA VAL A 369 -14.71 -19.01 -25.18
C VAL A 369 -16.12 -19.25 -25.73
N ASN A 370 -16.75 -20.33 -25.25
CA ASN A 370 -18.16 -20.58 -25.50
C ASN A 370 -19.00 -19.81 -24.49
N MET A 371 -19.83 -18.87 -24.96
CA MET A 371 -20.62 -18.02 -24.08
C MET A 371 -21.63 -18.79 -23.23
N ASP A 372 -22.21 -19.89 -23.75
CA ASP A 372 -23.13 -20.73 -22.97
C ASP A 372 -22.40 -21.49 -21.85
N GLU A 373 -21.18 -21.91 -22.09
CA GLU A 373 -20.34 -22.56 -21.09
C GLU A 373 -19.86 -21.57 -20.03
N ALA A 374 -19.45 -20.38 -20.45
CA ALA A 374 -19.08 -19.29 -19.57
C ALA A 374 -20.25 -18.85 -18.68
N ALA A 375 -21.45 -18.72 -19.25
CA ALA A 375 -22.65 -18.37 -18.48
C ALA A 375 -23.02 -19.41 -17.41
N ARG A 376 -22.77 -20.71 -17.69
CA ARG A 376 -22.96 -21.77 -16.68
C ARG A 376 -21.85 -21.84 -15.63
N ALA A 377 -20.65 -21.37 -15.97
CA ALA A 377 -19.52 -21.31 -15.04
C ALA A 377 -19.60 -20.08 -14.12
N LEU A 378 -20.44 -19.10 -14.43
CA LEU A 378 -20.60 -17.85 -13.70
C LEU A 378 -21.88 -17.86 -12.88
N SER A 379 -21.77 -17.57 -11.59
CA SER A 379 -22.88 -17.21 -10.72
C SER A 379 -22.69 -15.79 -10.21
N VAL A 380 -23.70 -14.94 -10.28
CA VAL A 380 -23.70 -13.56 -9.77
C VAL A 380 -24.94 -13.31 -8.96
N SER A 381 -24.79 -12.83 -7.74
CA SER A 381 -25.90 -12.33 -6.91
C SER A 381 -25.69 -10.84 -6.64
N ILE A 382 -26.73 -10.07 -6.84
CA ILE A 382 -26.79 -8.64 -6.51
C ILE A 382 -27.99 -8.43 -5.59
N ASP A 383 -27.71 -8.02 -4.36
CA ASP A 383 -28.71 -7.69 -3.36
C ASP A 383 -28.64 -6.21 -3.03
N ILE A 384 -29.72 -5.47 -3.27
CA ILE A 384 -29.85 -4.05 -2.93
C ILE A 384 -30.91 -3.91 -1.84
N SER A 385 -30.59 -3.16 -0.79
CA SER A 385 -31.50 -2.83 0.29
C SER A 385 -31.38 -1.35 0.64
N LEU A 386 -32.42 -0.56 0.34
CA LEU A 386 -32.42 0.88 0.54
C LEU A 386 -33.53 1.27 1.54
N ASP A 387 -33.28 2.25 2.38
CA ASP A 387 -34.30 2.85 3.23
C ASP A 387 -35.30 3.63 2.34
N LEU A 388 -36.58 3.25 2.42
CA LEU A 388 -37.64 3.83 1.60
C LEU A 388 -37.82 5.34 1.87
N ASN A 389 -37.84 5.72 3.15
CA ASN A 389 -38.07 7.10 3.57
C ASN A 389 -36.94 8.02 3.15
N ALA A 390 -35.70 7.56 3.31
CA ALA A 390 -34.49 8.28 2.91
C ALA A 390 -34.46 8.49 1.39
N ILE A 391 -34.70 7.43 0.61
CA ILE A 391 -34.69 7.51 -0.84
C ILE A 391 -35.82 8.46 -1.33
N MET A 392 -37.04 8.40 -0.77
CA MET A 392 -38.13 9.26 -1.20
C MET A 392 -37.90 10.74 -0.82
N ARG A 393 -37.06 11.05 0.17
CA ARG A 393 -36.63 12.43 0.50
C ARG A 393 -35.49 12.92 -0.40
N SER A 394 -34.79 12.00 -1.06
CA SER A 394 -33.62 12.30 -1.89
C SER A 394 -34.04 12.62 -3.35
N PRO A 395 -33.17 13.24 -4.16
CA PRO A 395 -33.36 13.38 -5.59
C PRO A 395 -33.55 12.04 -6.32
N ALA A 396 -33.08 10.93 -5.76
CA ALA A 396 -33.22 9.59 -6.32
C ALA A 396 -34.67 9.06 -6.20
N GLY A 397 -35.51 9.65 -5.33
CA GLY A 397 -36.91 9.21 -5.16
C GLY A 397 -37.72 9.19 -6.44
N GLU A 398 -37.54 10.19 -7.31
CA GLU A 398 -38.21 10.21 -8.59
C GLU A 398 -37.66 9.17 -9.60
N LEU A 399 -36.38 8.83 -9.47
CA LEU A 399 -35.73 7.86 -10.36
C LEU A 399 -36.15 6.42 -10.05
N VAL A 400 -36.43 6.08 -8.80
CA VAL A 400 -36.77 4.70 -8.40
C VAL A 400 -38.23 4.35 -8.60
N LYS A 401 -39.16 5.34 -8.64
CA LYS A 401 -40.58 5.12 -8.80
C LYS A 401 -40.96 4.26 -10.02
N PRO A 402 -40.43 4.51 -11.24
CA PRO A 402 -40.73 3.69 -12.41
C PRO A 402 -40.33 2.22 -12.21
N TYR A 403 -39.19 1.95 -11.56
CA TYR A 403 -38.69 0.60 -11.31
C TYR A 403 -39.57 -0.15 -10.28
N ILE A 404 -40.07 0.57 -9.26
CA ILE A 404 -41.07 0.01 -8.32
C ILE A 404 -42.38 -0.34 -9.07
N GLN A 405 -42.83 0.53 -9.95
CA GLN A 405 -44.06 0.27 -10.73
C GLN A 405 -43.92 -0.91 -11.71
N GLN A 406 -42.72 -1.14 -12.21
CA GLN A 406 -42.38 -2.27 -13.09
C GLN A 406 -42.13 -3.59 -12.32
N GLY A 407 -42.11 -3.57 -10.98
CA GLY A 407 -41.78 -4.73 -10.15
C GLY A 407 -40.33 -5.11 -10.10
N LEU A 408 -39.46 -4.33 -10.72
CA LEU A 408 -37.99 -4.54 -10.64
C LEU A 408 -37.44 -4.20 -9.24
N LEU A 409 -38.07 -3.23 -8.57
CA LEU A 409 -37.81 -2.91 -7.17
C LEU A 409 -39.04 -3.27 -6.35
N VAL A 410 -38.85 -4.01 -5.27
CA VAL A 410 -39.92 -4.44 -4.38
C VAL A 410 -39.87 -3.62 -3.09
N VAL A 411 -41.03 -3.08 -2.69
CA VAL A 411 -41.17 -2.41 -1.39
C VAL A 411 -41.65 -3.42 -0.37
N ASP A 412 -40.83 -3.69 0.62
CA ASP A 412 -41.17 -4.50 1.77
C ASP A 412 -40.95 -3.70 3.07
N SER A 413 -42.02 -3.45 3.80
CA SER A 413 -42.05 -2.64 5.02
C SER A 413 -41.48 -1.23 4.75
N GLU A 414 -40.32 -0.91 5.30
CA GLU A 414 -39.63 0.37 5.15
C GLU A 414 -38.41 0.29 4.22
N ARG A 415 -38.28 -0.80 3.43
CA ARG A 415 -37.14 -1.03 2.55
C ARG A 415 -37.58 -1.14 1.09
N ILE A 416 -36.70 -0.66 0.21
CA ILE A 416 -36.75 -0.95 -1.25
C ILE A 416 -35.72 -2.02 -1.49
N LEU A 417 -36.14 -3.15 -2.06
CA LEU A 417 -35.30 -4.34 -2.26
C LEU A 417 -35.17 -4.64 -3.76
N LEU A 418 -33.98 -5.09 -4.15
CA LEU A 418 -33.73 -5.81 -5.40
C LEU A 418 -32.89 -7.04 -5.06
N ASN A 419 -33.33 -8.18 -5.53
CA ASN A 419 -32.51 -9.40 -5.59
C ASN A 419 -32.38 -9.83 -7.04
N ALA A 420 -31.17 -9.85 -7.58
CA ALA A 420 -30.89 -10.37 -8.92
C ALA A 420 -29.89 -11.52 -8.79
N LEU A 421 -30.20 -12.66 -9.39
CA LEU A 421 -29.38 -13.87 -9.37
C LEU A 421 -29.22 -14.38 -10.82
N LEU A 422 -27.98 -14.46 -11.27
CA LEU A 422 -27.59 -15.21 -12.45
C LEU A 422 -26.95 -16.53 -11.98
N GLU A 423 -27.55 -17.64 -12.32
CA GLU A 423 -27.04 -18.97 -11.99
C GLU A 423 -27.36 -19.96 -13.13
N ASP A 424 -26.40 -20.81 -13.49
CA ASP A 424 -26.50 -21.78 -14.60
C ASP A 424 -26.99 -21.19 -15.94
N GLY A 425 -26.72 -19.90 -16.19
CA GLY A 425 -27.13 -19.17 -17.39
C GLY A 425 -28.58 -18.64 -17.33
N GLU A 426 -29.27 -18.76 -16.21
CA GLU A 426 -30.59 -18.21 -15.99
C GLU A 426 -30.56 -16.96 -15.10
N LEU A 427 -31.20 -15.87 -15.54
CA LEU A 427 -31.34 -14.65 -14.76
C LEU A 427 -32.68 -14.65 -14.02
N MET A 428 -32.65 -14.49 -12.73
CA MET A 428 -33.80 -14.29 -11.86
C MET A 428 -33.76 -12.90 -11.25
N ILE A 429 -34.86 -12.16 -11.30
CA ILE A 429 -35.02 -10.88 -10.60
C ILE A 429 -36.19 -11.01 -9.62
N ASN A 430 -35.93 -10.80 -8.33
CA ASN A 430 -36.91 -10.98 -7.24
C ASN A 430 -37.63 -12.35 -7.30
N GLY A 431 -36.89 -13.40 -7.72
CA GLY A 431 -37.41 -14.77 -7.85
C GLY A 431 -38.18 -15.07 -9.12
N GLU A 432 -38.29 -14.11 -10.05
CA GLU A 432 -38.94 -14.29 -11.37
C GLU A 432 -37.86 -14.43 -12.45
N ALA A 433 -37.98 -15.48 -13.29
CA ALA A 433 -37.09 -15.71 -14.41
C ALA A 433 -37.22 -14.61 -15.47
N GLN A 434 -36.11 -14.08 -15.94
CA GLN A 434 -36.01 -13.05 -16.97
C GLN A 434 -35.20 -13.56 -18.15
N ALA A 435 -35.59 -13.18 -19.36
CA ALA A 435 -34.83 -13.52 -20.55
C ALA A 435 -33.60 -12.62 -20.67
N LEU A 436 -32.40 -13.23 -20.75
CA LEU A 436 -31.14 -12.51 -20.86
C LEU A 436 -31.04 -11.58 -22.08
N ASP A 437 -31.67 -11.94 -23.19
CA ASP A 437 -31.69 -11.18 -24.43
C ASP A 437 -32.41 -9.81 -24.34
N GLN A 438 -33.11 -9.54 -23.23
CA GLN A 438 -33.70 -8.25 -22.94
C GLN A 438 -32.72 -7.22 -22.35
N PHE A 439 -31.53 -7.67 -21.91
CA PHE A 439 -30.57 -6.82 -21.22
C PHE A 439 -29.27 -6.61 -22.02
N PHE A 440 -29.04 -7.33 -23.13
CA PHE A 440 -27.82 -7.26 -23.95
C PHE A 440 -28.11 -6.96 -25.43
#